data_1a5678b7ee7f44ec26bcb0447043a8d1
#
_entry.id   1a5678b7ee7f44ec26bcb0447043a8d1
#
_cell.length_a   1.000
_cell.length_b   1.000
_cell.length_c   1.000
_cell.angle_alpha   90.00
_cell.angle_beta   90.00
_cell.angle_gamma   90.00
#
_symmetry.space_group_name_H-M   'P 1'
#
loop_
_entity.id
_entity.type
_entity.pdbx_description
1 polymer ?
#
loop_
_entity_poly.entity_id
_entity_poly.type
_entity_poly.pdbx_seq_one_letter_code
_entity_poly.pdbx_strand_id
1 'polypeptide(L)'
;MNENTEFKPYIPAEKVTPELTVTSVIMGCILAVIFGAANAYLGLRVGMTVSASIPAAVISMGVIRVLLRRNSILESNMVQTIGSAGESLAAGAIFTMPALFLWAEEGLSDKPGIVEITLIALCGGILGVLFMVPLRNALIVKEHATLLYPEGTACADVLLAGEEGGANASTVFSGMGLAAIFKFVVDGLKLLPADVAAAFKSFKGEIGMEVYPALLGVGYIVGPKIASYMFVGSLMGWMVIIPMICLFGPDTWMYPAAEGTTIAQLYANGGAAAIWSTYVKYIGAGAIATGGIISLIKSLPLIVTTFRDSMKSMKGSKSTSTARTAQDLPMQFILLGVFAMVFIIWIVPAIPVTLLGAFIIVIFGFFFATVSSRMVGLVGSSNNPVSGMAIATLLIATFAIKSSGKTGIDGMTAAIAVGSVICIIAAIAGDTSLDLKTGYLLGATPKKQQMGEMLGVVVSGLAIGGVLYLLNAAWGYGTAEIPAPQAQLMKMIVEGIMGGNLPWGLVFIGVFLAICLEILRIPVMPFAIGLYLPIYLNATIMIGGVVRGLLDRRKGVDEKTKTAQSTDGTLYCAGMIAGEGLVGILLAVFAVFGISLDMSGIVNFGNIGGVVLMIIMILSLLKFSIWRKKKA
;
A
#
# COMPACT_ATOMS: atom_id res chain seq x y z
N MET A 1 -22.45 5.72 -35.17
CA MET A 1 -21.20 5.05 -35.49
C MET A 1 -21.34 3.61 -35.03
N ASN A 2 -21.70 2.75 -35.96
CA ASN A 2 -21.78 1.30 -35.78
C ASN A 2 -20.44 0.73 -36.24
N GLU A 3 -19.73 0.13 -35.31
CA GLU A 3 -18.86 -1.00 -35.59
C GLU A 3 -18.56 -1.64 -34.25
N ASN A 4 -19.28 -2.73 -33.96
CA ASN A 4 -18.84 -3.75 -32.99
C ASN A 4 -17.57 -4.42 -33.54
N THR A 5 -16.45 -3.74 -33.49
CA THR A 5 -15.14 -4.39 -33.64
C THR A 5 -14.89 -5.15 -32.36
N GLU A 6 -15.20 -6.44 -32.38
CA GLU A 6 -14.84 -7.38 -31.30
C GLU A 6 -13.35 -7.23 -31.01
N PHE A 7 -13.00 -6.90 -29.79
CA PHE A 7 -11.61 -6.75 -29.38
C PHE A 7 -10.85 -8.07 -29.63
N LYS A 8 -9.72 -7.98 -30.36
CA LYS A 8 -8.86 -9.14 -30.65
C LYS A 8 -7.66 -9.11 -29.71
N PRO A 9 -7.53 -10.08 -28.79
CA PRO A 9 -6.37 -10.17 -27.91
C PRO A 9 -5.10 -10.52 -28.70
N TYR A 10 -3.92 -10.24 -28.12
CA TYR A 10 -2.63 -10.52 -28.75
C TYR A 10 -2.45 -12.01 -29.08
N ILE A 11 -2.80 -12.92 -28.16
CA ILE A 11 -2.85 -14.35 -28.41
C ILE A 11 -4.30 -14.77 -28.70
N PRO A 12 -4.61 -15.21 -29.92
CA PRO A 12 -5.96 -15.64 -30.29
C PRO A 12 -6.49 -16.78 -29.40
N ALA A 13 -7.81 -16.88 -29.27
CA ALA A 13 -8.46 -17.86 -28.40
C ALA A 13 -8.17 -19.32 -28.81
N GLU A 14 -7.93 -19.56 -30.09
CA GLU A 14 -7.65 -20.87 -30.68
C GLU A 14 -6.23 -21.37 -30.35
N LYS A 15 -5.30 -20.43 -30.08
CA LYS A 15 -3.90 -20.76 -29.77
C LYS A 15 -3.76 -21.13 -28.30
N VAL A 16 -3.40 -22.38 -28.04
CA VAL A 16 -3.11 -22.87 -26.69
C VAL A 16 -1.61 -22.71 -26.43
N THR A 17 -1.27 -21.92 -25.42
CA THR A 17 0.11 -21.69 -24.97
C THR A 17 0.22 -22.02 -23.47
N PRO A 18 1.42 -22.37 -22.97
CA PRO A 18 1.64 -22.57 -21.53
C PRO A 18 1.28 -21.29 -20.75
N GLU A 19 0.55 -21.43 -19.65
CA GLU A 19 0.14 -20.33 -18.76
C GLU A 19 0.46 -20.68 -17.30
N LEU A 20 -0.33 -21.59 -16.72
CA LEU A 20 -0.15 -22.07 -15.35
C LEU A 20 0.81 -23.28 -15.37
N THR A 21 2.10 -23.02 -15.31
CA THR A 21 3.16 -24.03 -15.30
C THR A 21 3.80 -24.10 -13.90
N VAL A 22 4.55 -25.17 -13.63
CA VAL A 22 5.31 -25.28 -12.37
C VAL A 22 6.25 -24.09 -12.18
N THR A 23 6.86 -23.62 -13.27
CA THR A 23 7.74 -22.43 -13.25
C THR A 23 6.98 -21.17 -12.86
N SER A 24 5.83 -20.90 -13.52
CA SER A 24 5.03 -19.72 -13.23
C SER A 24 4.48 -19.75 -11.80
N VAL A 25 4.09 -20.92 -11.30
CA VAL A 25 3.60 -21.10 -9.93
C VAL A 25 4.70 -20.81 -8.91
N ILE A 26 5.85 -21.47 -9.03
CA ILE A 26 6.95 -21.28 -8.05
C ILE A 26 7.44 -19.83 -8.05
N MET A 27 7.69 -19.26 -9.22
CA MET A 27 8.13 -17.86 -9.32
C MET A 27 7.09 -16.89 -8.79
N GLY A 28 5.83 -17.09 -9.18
CA GLY A 28 4.74 -16.25 -8.70
C GLY A 28 4.59 -16.30 -7.18
N CYS A 29 4.64 -17.48 -6.57
CA CYS A 29 4.59 -17.65 -5.12
C CYS A 29 5.76 -16.96 -4.41
N ILE A 30 6.98 -17.08 -4.95
CA ILE A 30 8.15 -16.40 -4.40
C ILE A 30 7.96 -14.88 -4.47
N LEU A 31 7.54 -14.36 -5.61
CA LEU A 31 7.29 -12.92 -5.78
C LEU A 31 6.13 -12.42 -4.90
N ALA A 32 5.09 -13.24 -4.70
CA ALA A 32 3.97 -12.89 -3.83
C ALA A 32 4.43 -12.67 -2.37
N VAL A 33 5.28 -13.54 -1.85
CA VAL A 33 5.86 -13.37 -0.50
C VAL A 33 6.79 -12.16 -0.45
N ILE A 34 7.66 -12.01 -1.45
CA ILE A 34 8.63 -10.91 -1.52
C ILE A 34 7.94 -9.55 -1.59
N PHE A 35 7.03 -9.37 -2.55
CA PHE A 35 6.32 -8.11 -2.71
C PHE A 35 5.33 -7.85 -1.58
N GLY A 36 4.69 -8.89 -1.04
CA GLY A 36 3.85 -8.79 0.14
C GLY A 36 4.62 -8.27 1.35
N ALA A 37 5.78 -8.85 1.64
CA ALA A 37 6.63 -8.44 2.76
C ALA A 37 7.22 -7.03 2.55
N ALA A 38 7.74 -6.74 1.35
CA ALA A 38 8.30 -5.42 1.03
C ALA A 38 7.24 -4.31 1.11
N ASN A 39 6.03 -4.59 0.60
CA ASN A 39 4.93 -3.62 0.61
C ASN A 39 4.35 -3.45 2.02
N ALA A 40 4.32 -4.52 2.83
CA ALA A 40 3.94 -4.41 4.23
C ALA A 40 4.92 -3.49 4.99
N TYR A 41 6.21 -3.69 4.84
CA TYR A 41 7.23 -2.84 5.45
C TYR A 41 7.09 -1.37 5.02
N LEU A 42 7.05 -1.12 3.71
CA LEU A 42 6.95 0.23 3.17
C LEU A 42 5.63 0.91 3.56
N GLY A 43 4.51 0.22 3.39
CA GLY A 43 3.19 0.78 3.67
C GLY A 43 2.97 1.11 5.14
N LEU A 44 3.56 0.33 6.06
CA LEU A 44 3.58 0.63 7.49
C LEU A 44 4.46 1.84 7.83
N ARG A 45 5.52 2.09 7.06
CA ARG A 45 6.36 3.28 7.24
C ARG A 45 5.71 4.55 6.68
N VAL A 46 5.19 4.49 5.47
CA VAL A 46 4.78 5.68 4.69
C VAL A 46 3.27 5.88 4.70
N GLY A 47 2.49 4.85 5.02
CA GLY A 47 1.02 4.87 4.96
C GLY A 47 0.45 4.76 3.54
N MET A 48 1.28 4.39 2.57
CA MET A 48 0.90 4.18 1.17
C MET A 48 1.53 2.90 0.63
N THR A 49 0.87 2.29 -0.33
CA THR A 49 1.33 1.09 -1.03
C THR A 49 1.61 1.39 -2.50
N VAL A 50 2.45 0.59 -3.12
CA VAL A 50 2.85 0.74 -4.53
C VAL A 50 2.59 -0.57 -5.25
N SER A 51 1.87 -0.50 -6.39
CA SER A 51 1.56 -1.68 -7.19
C SER A 51 2.82 -2.42 -7.65
N ALA A 52 2.82 -3.73 -7.44
CA ALA A 52 3.91 -4.62 -7.82
C ALA A 52 3.68 -5.30 -9.19
N SER A 53 2.54 -5.10 -9.85
CA SER A 53 2.18 -5.79 -11.09
C SER A 53 3.21 -5.59 -12.20
N ILE A 54 3.64 -4.34 -12.47
CA ILE A 54 4.64 -4.06 -13.48
C ILE A 54 6.04 -4.61 -13.09
N PRO A 55 6.55 -4.38 -11.87
CA PRO A 55 7.80 -5.01 -11.42
C PRO A 55 7.78 -6.54 -11.51
N ALA A 56 6.69 -7.17 -11.10
CA ALA A 56 6.53 -8.62 -11.20
C ALA A 56 6.58 -9.11 -12.66
N ALA A 57 5.89 -8.41 -13.57
CA ALA A 57 5.93 -8.69 -15.00
C ALA A 57 7.37 -8.60 -15.56
N VAL A 58 8.08 -7.54 -15.22
CA VAL A 58 9.46 -7.31 -15.69
C VAL A 58 10.44 -8.36 -15.14
N ILE A 59 10.34 -8.71 -13.85
CA ILE A 59 11.15 -9.75 -13.24
C ILE A 59 10.86 -11.11 -13.87
N SER A 60 9.58 -11.42 -14.07
CA SER A 60 9.16 -12.69 -14.68
C SER A 60 9.72 -12.86 -16.09
N MET A 61 9.63 -11.81 -16.92
CA MET A 61 10.22 -11.83 -18.26
C MET A 61 11.75 -12.00 -18.21
N GLY A 62 12.42 -11.27 -17.31
CA GLY A 62 13.86 -11.37 -17.14
C GLY A 62 14.29 -12.82 -16.81
N VAL A 63 13.61 -13.46 -15.88
CA VAL A 63 13.95 -14.84 -15.49
C VAL A 63 13.53 -15.84 -16.55
N ILE A 64 12.29 -15.80 -17.05
CA ILE A 64 11.79 -16.80 -18.01
C ILE A 64 12.56 -16.73 -19.32
N ARG A 65 12.82 -15.53 -19.83
CA ARG A 65 13.48 -15.34 -21.13
C ARG A 65 14.99 -15.45 -21.08
N VAL A 66 15.63 -14.78 -20.11
CA VAL A 66 17.10 -14.71 -20.03
C VAL A 66 17.68 -15.94 -19.36
N LEU A 67 17.12 -16.36 -18.21
CA LEU A 67 17.65 -17.47 -17.44
C LEU A 67 17.16 -18.84 -17.98
N LEU A 68 15.85 -18.96 -18.20
CA LEU A 68 15.23 -20.23 -18.66
C LEU A 68 15.20 -20.36 -20.20
N ARG A 69 15.55 -19.29 -20.93
CA ARG A 69 15.60 -19.23 -22.40
C ARG A 69 14.28 -19.67 -23.06
N ARG A 70 13.16 -19.35 -22.44
CA ARG A 70 11.81 -19.59 -22.96
C ARG A 70 11.18 -18.28 -23.39
N ASN A 71 10.31 -18.32 -24.39
CA ASN A 71 9.50 -17.16 -24.79
C ASN A 71 8.04 -17.50 -24.56
N SER A 72 7.50 -17.11 -23.40
CA SER A 72 6.12 -17.39 -23.00
C SER A 72 5.53 -16.21 -22.25
N ILE A 73 4.88 -15.32 -23.01
CA ILE A 73 4.25 -14.12 -22.45
C ILE A 73 3.14 -14.46 -21.45
N LEU A 74 2.37 -15.55 -21.68
CA LEU A 74 1.30 -15.95 -20.78
C LEU A 74 1.82 -16.60 -19.49
N GLU A 75 3.00 -17.27 -19.51
CA GLU A 75 3.68 -17.67 -18.28
C GLU A 75 4.13 -16.45 -17.48
N SER A 76 4.70 -15.44 -18.14
CA SER A 76 5.11 -14.19 -17.48
C SER A 76 3.91 -13.43 -16.90
N ASN A 77 2.79 -13.38 -17.61
CA ASN A 77 1.55 -12.81 -17.10
C ASN A 77 1.04 -13.60 -15.87
N MET A 78 1.15 -14.94 -15.88
CA MET A 78 0.73 -15.76 -14.74
C MET A 78 1.62 -15.52 -13.50
N VAL A 79 2.93 -15.38 -13.69
CA VAL A 79 3.85 -15.01 -12.59
C VAL A 79 3.49 -13.63 -12.01
N GLN A 80 3.18 -12.67 -12.88
CA GLN A 80 2.76 -11.35 -12.46
C GLN A 80 1.44 -11.42 -11.67
N THR A 81 0.43 -12.15 -12.18
CA THR A 81 -0.87 -12.35 -11.51
C THR A 81 -0.71 -12.97 -10.10
N ILE A 82 0.08 -14.04 -9.97
CA ILE A 82 0.31 -14.67 -8.65
C ILE A 82 1.10 -13.73 -7.74
N GLY A 83 2.09 -13.01 -8.29
CA GLY A 83 2.99 -12.15 -7.53
C GLY A 83 2.34 -10.88 -7.00
N SER A 84 1.48 -10.23 -7.79
CA SER A 84 0.76 -9.00 -7.40
C SER A 84 -0.27 -9.24 -6.30
N ALA A 85 -0.91 -10.42 -6.27
CA ALA A 85 -1.83 -10.80 -5.20
C ALA A 85 -1.19 -10.69 -3.80
N GLY A 86 0.13 -10.91 -3.68
CA GLY A 86 0.86 -10.76 -2.43
C GLY A 86 0.94 -9.32 -1.94
N GLU A 87 1.27 -8.43 -2.84
CA GLU A 87 1.32 -7.00 -2.56
C GLU A 87 -0.05 -6.46 -2.14
N SER A 88 -1.08 -6.79 -2.88
CA SER A 88 -2.44 -6.31 -2.62
C SER A 88 -3.04 -6.88 -1.35
N LEU A 89 -2.77 -8.14 -1.01
CA LEU A 89 -3.17 -8.72 0.27
C LEU A 89 -2.48 -7.99 1.43
N ALA A 90 -1.19 -7.73 1.31
CA ALA A 90 -0.44 -6.97 2.31
C ALA A 90 -1.01 -5.56 2.46
N ALA A 91 -1.33 -4.87 1.35
CA ALA A 91 -1.94 -3.53 1.36
C ALA A 91 -3.25 -3.50 2.15
N GLY A 92 -4.12 -4.50 1.96
CA GLY A 92 -5.35 -4.61 2.75
C GLY A 92 -5.12 -4.88 4.23
N ALA A 93 -4.14 -5.74 4.56
CA ALA A 93 -3.86 -6.15 5.93
C ALA A 93 -3.22 -5.05 6.79
N ILE A 94 -2.24 -4.33 6.26
CA ILE A 94 -1.47 -3.32 7.03
C ILE A 94 -2.26 -2.07 7.39
N PHE A 95 -3.39 -1.82 6.74
CA PHE A 95 -4.20 -0.64 7.05
C PHE A 95 -5.01 -0.80 8.33
N THR A 96 -5.28 -2.02 8.75
CA THR A 96 -6.18 -2.30 9.86
C THR A 96 -5.58 -3.19 10.94
N MET A 97 -4.98 -4.33 10.58
CA MET A 97 -4.50 -5.33 11.53
C MET A 97 -3.48 -4.84 12.55
N PRO A 98 -2.53 -3.92 12.23
CA PRO A 98 -1.59 -3.43 13.23
C PRO A 98 -2.25 -2.68 14.38
N ALA A 99 -3.51 -2.25 14.27
CA ALA A 99 -4.27 -1.68 15.37
C ALA A 99 -4.42 -2.66 16.55
N LEU A 100 -4.52 -3.97 16.27
CA LEU A 100 -4.60 -5.01 17.29
C LEU A 100 -3.29 -5.10 18.10
N PHE A 101 -2.15 -4.95 17.44
CA PHE A 101 -0.84 -4.92 18.11
C PHE A 101 -0.65 -3.66 18.93
N LEU A 102 -1.14 -2.50 18.45
CA LEU A 102 -1.07 -1.24 19.19
C LEU A 102 -1.83 -1.31 20.51
N TRP A 103 -3.03 -1.93 20.51
CA TRP A 103 -3.77 -2.15 21.76
C TRP A 103 -3.07 -3.12 22.71
N ALA A 104 -2.38 -4.12 22.18
CA ALA A 104 -1.59 -5.04 23.00
C ALA A 104 -0.38 -4.35 23.63
N GLU A 105 0.30 -3.45 22.91
CA GLU A 105 1.41 -2.65 23.44
C GLU A 105 0.95 -1.64 24.50
N GLU A 106 -0.28 -1.15 24.41
CA GLU A 106 -0.92 -0.30 25.42
C GLU A 106 -1.47 -1.09 26.63
N GLY A 107 -1.37 -2.42 26.60
CA GLY A 107 -1.85 -3.29 27.68
C GLY A 107 -3.38 -3.41 27.74
N LEU A 108 -4.11 -3.04 26.68
CA LEU A 108 -5.57 -3.11 26.60
C LEU A 108 -6.06 -4.50 26.17
N SER A 109 -5.24 -5.25 25.43
CA SER A 109 -5.55 -6.60 24.96
C SER A 109 -4.31 -7.49 24.95
N ASP A 110 -4.50 -8.79 24.78
CA ASP A 110 -3.40 -9.70 24.42
C ASP A 110 -2.96 -9.45 22.98
N LYS A 111 -1.72 -9.85 22.64
CA LYS A 111 -1.25 -9.80 21.26
C LYS A 111 -2.11 -10.70 20.37
N PRO A 112 -2.53 -10.22 19.18
CA PRO A 112 -3.35 -11.03 18.28
C PRO A 112 -2.62 -12.33 17.92
N GLY A 113 -3.33 -13.43 17.84
CA GLY A 113 -2.74 -14.72 17.48
C GLY A 113 -2.28 -14.73 16.02
N ILE A 114 -1.14 -15.36 15.73
CA ILE A 114 -0.67 -15.49 14.33
C ILE A 114 -1.69 -16.24 13.46
N VAL A 115 -2.39 -17.20 14.03
CA VAL A 115 -3.47 -17.94 13.37
C VAL A 115 -4.66 -17.03 13.08
N GLU A 116 -5.02 -16.15 14.03
CA GLU A 116 -6.06 -15.15 13.86
C GLU A 116 -5.80 -14.25 12.66
N ILE A 117 -4.61 -13.62 12.63
CA ILE A 117 -4.20 -12.73 11.54
C ILE A 117 -4.19 -13.47 10.20
N THR A 118 -3.63 -14.67 10.18
CA THR A 118 -3.53 -15.50 8.98
C THR A 118 -4.92 -15.88 8.44
N LEU A 119 -5.83 -16.27 9.32
CA LEU A 119 -7.20 -16.64 8.91
C LEU A 119 -7.98 -15.43 8.40
N ILE A 120 -7.87 -14.27 9.07
CA ILE A 120 -8.48 -13.02 8.59
C ILE A 120 -7.96 -12.67 7.19
N ALA A 121 -6.64 -12.78 6.97
CA ALA A 121 -6.01 -12.49 5.70
C ALA A 121 -6.45 -13.46 4.59
N LEU A 122 -6.44 -14.77 4.88
CA LEU A 122 -6.89 -15.79 3.94
C LEU A 122 -8.36 -15.63 3.56
N CYS A 123 -9.23 -15.44 4.54
CA CYS A 123 -10.66 -15.29 4.27
C CYS A 123 -10.94 -14.02 3.46
N GLY A 124 -10.33 -12.90 3.83
CA GLY A 124 -10.47 -11.64 3.09
C GLY A 124 -9.95 -11.75 1.66
N GLY A 125 -8.78 -12.33 1.49
CA GLY A 125 -8.17 -12.50 0.17
C GLY A 125 -8.96 -13.44 -0.75
N ILE A 126 -9.35 -14.62 -0.27
CA ILE A 126 -10.16 -15.58 -1.02
C ILE A 126 -11.52 -14.97 -1.40
N LEU A 127 -12.20 -14.30 -0.46
CA LEU A 127 -13.45 -13.61 -0.75
C LEU A 127 -13.28 -12.49 -1.79
N GLY A 128 -12.15 -11.76 -1.76
CA GLY A 128 -11.84 -10.72 -2.74
C GLY A 128 -11.79 -11.26 -4.17
N VAL A 129 -11.07 -12.35 -4.39
CA VAL A 129 -11.04 -13.03 -5.70
C VAL A 129 -12.43 -13.53 -6.09
N LEU A 130 -13.12 -14.25 -5.18
CA LEU A 130 -14.43 -14.84 -5.46
C LEU A 130 -15.50 -13.77 -5.80
N PHE A 131 -15.46 -12.62 -5.15
CA PHE A 131 -16.39 -11.52 -5.45
C PHE A 131 -16.08 -10.82 -6.78
N MET A 132 -14.81 -10.80 -7.21
CA MET A 132 -14.44 -10.20 -8.49
C MET A 132 -14.82 -11.06 -9.70
N VAL A 133 -14.76 -12.40 -9.59
CA VAL A 133 -15.00 -13.29 -10.75
C VAL A 133 -16.33 -13.01 -11.46
N PRO A 134 -17.50 -12.90 -10.79
CA PRO A 134 -18.77 -12.61 -11.47
C PRO A 134 -18.82 -11.21 -12.11
N LEU A 135 -17.96 -10.28 -11.66
CA LEU A 135 -17.89 -8.92 -12.18
C LEU A 135 -17.05 -8.82 -13.47
N ARG A 136 -16.16 -9.79 -13.75
CA ARG A 136 -15.21 -9.74 -14.86
C ARG A 136 -15.88 -9.43 -16.21
N ASN A 137 -16.92 -10.15 -16.55
CA ASN A 137 -17.57 -9.96 -17.84
C ASN A 137 -18.19 -8.55 -17.97
N ALA A 138 -18.75 -8.02 -16.88
CA ALA A 138 -19.33 -6.69 -16.87
C ALA A 138 -18.24 -5.60 -17.02
N LEU A 139 -17.23 -5.64 -16.16
CA LEU A 139 -16.24 -4.55 -16.03
C LEU A 139 -15.12 -4.63 -17.08
N ILE A 140 -14.63 -5.83 -17.39
CA ILE A 140 -13.45 -6.00 -18.26
C ILE A 140 -13.84 -6.21 -19.72
N VAL A 141 -14.89 -6.98 -19.99
CA VAL A 141 -15.27 -7.31 -21.37
C VAL A 141 -16.24 -6.27 -21.92
N LYS A 142 -17.40 -6.06 -21.26
CA LYS A 142 -18.43 -5.15 -21.79
C LYS A 142 -18.04 -3.68 -21.70
N GLU A 143 -17.38 -3.28 -20.61
CA GLU A 143 -16.94 -1.89 -20.41
C GLU A 143 -15.48 -1.68 -20.83
N HIS A 144 -14.94 -2.53 -21.70
CA HIS A 144 -13.54 -2.46 -22.15
C HIS A 144 -13.11 -1.08 -22.66
N ALA A 145 -13.98 -0.42 -23.43
CA ALA A 145 -13.68 0.90 -23.98
C ALA A 145 -13.77 2.04 -22.96
N THR A 146 -14.50 1.85 -21.87
CA THR A 146 -14.74 2.86 -20.84
C THR A 146 -13.78 2.70 -19.66
N LEU A 147 -13.54 1.46 -19.25
CA LEU A 147 -12.62 1.12 -18.17
C LEU A 147 -11.27 0.68 -18.74
N LEU A 148 -10.36 1.63 -18.78
CA LEU A 148 -9.05 1.44 -19.43
C LEU A 148 -8.09 0.60 -18.57
N TYR A 149 -8.25 0.59 -17.24
CA TYR A 149 -7.31 -0.04 -16.29
C TYR A 149 -5.88 0.41 -16.58
N PRO A 150 -5.50 1.68 -16.29
CA PRO A 150 -4.26 2.26 -16.79
C PRO A 150 -3.01 1.43 -16.47
N GLU A 151 -2.88 0.92 -15.25
CA GLU A 151 -1.75 0.10 -14.83
C GLU A 151 -1.79 -1.30 -15.44
N GLY A 152 -2.97 -1.90 -15.59
CA GLY A 152 -3.14 -3.20 -16.25
C GLY A 152 -2.81 -3.13 -17.74
N THR A 153 -3.20 -2.06 -18.41
CA THR A 153 -2.82 -1.79 -19.80
C THR A 153 -1.32 -1.58 -19.93
N ALA A 154 -0.72 -0.75 -19.05
CA ALA A 154 0.72 -0.55 -19.02
C ALA A 154 1.49 -1.85 -18.75
N CYS A 155 0.97 -2.73 -17.88
CA CYS A 155 1.55 -4.04 -17.62
C CYS A 155 1.52 -4.92 -18.87
N ALA A 156 0.40 -4.95 -19.61
CA ALA A 156 0.29 -5.67 -20.88
C ALA A 156 1.28 -5.11 -21.92
N ASP A 157 1.41 -3.79 -22.04
CA ASP A 157 2.36 -3.14 -22.96
C ASP A 157 3.80 -3.49 -22.62
N VAL A 158 4.14 -3.55 -21.33
CA VAL A 158 5.48 -3.96 -20.86
C VAL A 158 5.77 -5.42 -21.21
N LEU A 159 4.79 -6.31 -21.03
CA LEU A 159 4.92 -7.72 -21.40
C LEU A 159 5.09 -7.90 -22.90
N LEU A 160 4.35 -7.16 -23.73
CA LEU A 160 4.46 -7.15 -25.18
C LEU A 160 5.83 -6.62 -25.65
N ALA A 161 6.25 -5.48 -25.12
CA ALA A 161 7.57 -4.91 -25.42
C ALA A 161 8.71 -5.83 -25.00
N GLY A 162 8.53 -6.57 -23.90
CA GLY A 162 9.47 -7.59 -23.45
C GLY A 162 9.60 -8.75 -24.42
N GLU A 163 8.52 -9.15 -25.08
CA GLU A 163 8.55 -10.20 -26.11
C GLU A 163 9.34 -9.77 -27.35
N GLU A 164 9.30 -8.50 -27.70
CA GLU A 164 10.05 -7.90 -28.82
C GLU A 164 11.54 -7.66 -28.54
N GLY A 165 12.02 -7.87 -27.31
CA GLY A 165 13.45 -7.77 -26.95
C GLY A 165 13.84 -6.57 -26.07
N GLY A 166 12.90 -5.91 -25.43
CA GLY A 166 13.13 -4.77 -24.55
C GLY A 166 13.91 -5.07 -23.26
N ALA A 167 14.85 -4.17 -22.88
CA ALA A 167 15.84 -4.35 -21.81
C ALA A 167 15.37 -3.86 -20.42
N ASN A 168 14.07 -3.90 -20.09
CA ASN A 168 13.55 -3.22 -18.91
C ASN A 168 13.83 -3.95 -17.57
N ALA A 169 14.05 -5.28 -17.60
CA ALA A 169 14.37 -6.06 -16.40
C ALA A 169 15.64 -5.58 -15.69
N SER A 170 16.69 -5.22 -16.45
CA SER A 170 17.95 -4.72 -15.89
C SER A 170 17.76 -3.43 -15.10
N THR A 171 16.77 -2.61 -15.43
CA THR A 171 16.47 -1.35 -14.74
C THR A 171 15.90 -1.64 -13.33
N VAL A 172 14.95 -2.57 -13.22
CA VAL A 172 14.38 -2.98 -11.92
C VAL A 172 15.45 -3.62 -11.04
N PHE A 173 16.22 -4.59 -11.58
CA PHE A 173 17.30 -5.24 -10.83
C PHE A 173 18.42 -4.28 -10.41
N SER A 174 18.71 -3.26 -11.22
CA SER A 174 19.70 -2.22 -10.85
C SER A 174 19.20 -1.39 -9.67
N GLY A 175 17.92 -0.98 -9.68
CA GLY A 175 17.30 -0.28 -8.55
C GLY A 175 17.27 -1.15 -7.29
N MET A 176 16.88 -2.41 -7.44
CA MET A 176 16.81 -3.39 -6.35
C MET A 176 18.18 -3.63 -5.71
N GLY A 177 19.20 -3.89 -6.51
CA GLY A 177 20.57 -4.13 -6.03
C GLY A 177 21.17 -2.90 -5.33
N LEU A 178 21.00 -1.71 -5.91
CA LEU A 178 21.48 -0.48 -5.29
C LEU A 178 20.82 -0.27 -3.92
N ALA A 179 19.49 -0.33 -3.86
CA ALA A 179 18.75 -0.08 -2.63
C ALA A 179 19.03 -1.15 -1.56
N ALA A 180 19.19 -2.41 -1.96
CA ALA A 180 19.58 -3.49 -1.05
C ALA A 180 20.94 -3.22 -0.40
N ILE A 181 21.95 -2.83 -1.20
CA ILE A 181 23.29 -2.49 -0.68
C ILE A 181 23.17 -1.30 0.29
N PHE A 182 22.46 -0.24 -0.09
CA PHE A 182 22.33 0.96 0.72
C PHE A 182 21.64 0.66 2.06
N LYS A 183 20.52 -0.05 2.03
CA LYS A 183 19.80 -0.43 3.26
C LYS A 183 20.68 -1.28 4.18
N PHE A 184 21.42 -2.23 3.62
CA PHE A 184 22.32 -3.07 4.38
C PHE A 184 23.47 -2.28 5.00
N VAL A 185 24.05 -1.30 4.28
CA VAL A 185 25.14 -0.44 4.76
C VAL A 185 24.64 0.51 5.87
N VAL A 186 23.45 1.08 5.71
CA VAL A 186 22.88 2.05 6.68
C VAL A 186 22.39 1.34 7.93
N ASP A 187 21.52 0.36 7.81
CA ASP A 187 20.83 -0.25 8.95
C ASP A 187 21.52 -1.54 9.45
N GLY A 188 22.11 -2.31 8.54
CA GLY A 188 22.80 -3.56 8.88
C GLY A 188 24.16 -3.29 9.49
N LEU A 189 25.03 -2.62 8.76
CA LEU A 189 26.40 -2.31 9.20
C LEU A 189 26.48 -1.03 10.03
N LYS A 190 25.49 -0.15 9.97
CA LYS A 190 25.43 1.16 10.64
C LYS A 190 26.63 2.08 10.39
N LEU A 191 27.20 1.99 9.18
CA LEU A 191 28.35 2.81 8.79
C LEU A 191 27.96 4.27 8.50
N LEU A 192 26.69 4.52 8.24
CA LEU A 192 26.12 5.82 7.88
C LEU A 192 24.87 6.07 8.73
N PRO A 193 24.57 7.32 9.08
CA PRO A 193 23.34 7.63 9.78
C PRO A 193 22.12 7.37 8.91
N ALA A 194 21.04 6.87 9.53
CA ALA A 194 19.75 6.64 8.88
C ALA A 194 19.07 7.96 8.49
N ASP A 195 19.34 9.01 9.25
CA ASP A 195 18.80 10.35 9.06
C ASP A 195 19.88 11.41 9.22
N VAL A 196 19.66 12.54 8.57
CA VAL A 196 20.49 13.75 8.68
C VAL A 196 19.57 14.89 9.10
N ALA A 197 19.82 15.47 10.27
CA ALA A 197 18.96 16.49 10.85
C ALA A 197 19.72 17.76 11.25
N ALA A 198 19.03 18.88 11.23
CA ALA A 198 19.47 20.17 11.73
C ALA A 198 18.41 20.77 12.66
N ALA A 199 18.73 20.84 13.95
CA ALA A 199 17.85 21.42 14.97
C ALA A 199 18.13 22.91 15.18
N PHE A 200 17.08 23.74 15.16
CA PHE A 200 17.13 25.17 15.43
C PHE A 200 16.83 25.45 16.90
N LYS A 201 17.86 25.39 17.75
CA LYS A 201 17.73 25.45 19.22
C LYS A 201 16.95 26.68 19.74
N SER A 202 17.16 27.86 19.17
CA SER A 202 16.47 29.08 19.57
C SER A 202 15.00 29.11 19.16
N PHE A 203 14.69 28.53 18.00
CA PHE A 203 13.37 28.47 17.41
C PHE A 203 12.58 27.22 17.81
N LYS A 204 13.27 26.19 18.38
CA LYS A 204 12.69 24.90 18.77
C LYS A 204 12.14 24.03 17.60
N GLY A 205 12.40 24.43 16.37
CA GLY A 205 12.08 23.65 15.17
C GLY A 205 13.22 22.75 14.75
N GLU A 206 12.94 21.80 13.87
CA GLU A 206 13.92 20.87 13.33
C GLU A 206 13.58 20.52 11.88
N ILE A 207 14.60 20.36 11.03
CA ILE A 207 14.48 19.88 9.66
C ILE A 207 15.49 18.76 9.42
N GLY A 208 15.11 17.76 8.65
CA GLY A 208 15.99 16.65 8.35
C GLY A 208 15.47 15.82 7.20
N MET A 209 16.25 14.80 6.80
CA MET A 209 15.89 13.83 5.79
C MET A 209 16.38 12.43 6.18
N GLU A 210 15.61 11.40 5.90
CA GLU A 210 16.07 10.02 5.95
C GLU A 210 16.83 9.65 4.68
N VAL A 211 17.88 8.85 4.83
CA VAL A 211 18.77 8.45 3.73
C VAL A 211 18.34 7.08 3.21
N TYR A 212 17.10 6.98 2.69
CA TYR A 212 16.55 5.72 2.20
C TYR A 212 16.09 5.78 0.75
N PRO A 213 16.54 4.80 -0.09
CA PRO A 213 16.19 4.74 -1.52
C PRO A 213 14.69 4.59 -1.78
N ALA A 214 13.97 3.79 -0.95
CA ALA A 214 12.55 3.57 -1.14
C ALA A 214 11.74 4.86 -1.01
N LEU A 215 12.09 5.73 -0.05
CA LEU A 215 11.40 7.02 0.13
C LEU A 215 11.60 7.95 -1.07
N LEU A 216 12.82 7.98 -1.61
CA LEU A 216 13.13 8.70 -2.85
C LEU A 216 12.31 8.15 -4.02
N GLY A 217 12.21 6.82 -4.11
CA GLY A 217 11.40 6.11 -5.10
C GLY A 217 9.91 6.41 -4.99
N VAL A 218 9.35 6.37 -3.79
CA VAL A 218 7.96 6.76 -3.52
C VAL A 218 7.70 8.18 -3.99
N GLY A 219 8.58 9.13 -3.63
CA GLY A 219 8.45 10.52 -4.05
C GLY A 219 8.42 10.70 -5.57
N TYR A 220 9.26 9.96 -6.29
CA TYR A 220 9.26 9.97 -7.75
C TYR A 220 7.97 9.41 -8.34
N ILE A 221 7.43 8.31 -7.78
CA ILE A 221 6.21 7.64 -8.26
C ILE A 221 4.97 8.50 -8.00
N VAL A 222 4.80 9.02 -6.78
CA VAL A 222 3.63 9.85 -6.42
C VAL A 222 3.66 11.23 -7.07
N GLY A 223 4.83 11.68 -7.48
CA GLY A 223 5.04 12.90 -8.24
C GLY A 223 5.12 14.17 -7.38
N PRO A 224 5.51 15.31 -8.02
CA PRO A 224 5.88 16.53 -7.30
C PRO A 224 4.72 17.16 -6.54
N LYS A 225 3.50 17.04 -7.04
CA LYS A 225 2.32 17.67 -6.43
C LYS A 225 1.96 17.03 -5.09
N ILE A 226 1.87 15.71 -5.04
CA ILE A 226 1.54 14.96 -3.82
C ILE A 226 2.68 15.07 -2.81
N ALA A 227 3.92 14.85 -3.26
CA ALA A 227 5.12 15.00 -2.42
C ALA A 227 5.21 16.39 -1.76
N SER A 228 4.84 17.48 -2.49
CA SER A 228 4.84 18.83 -1.93
C SER A 228 3.79 19.01 -0.85
N TYR A 229 2.58 18.45 -1.00
CA TYR A 229 1.55 18.53 0.04
C TYR A 229 1.97 17.79 1.32
N MET A 230 2.60 16.61 1.18
CA MET A 230 3.14 15.87 2.32
C MET A 230 4.24 16.67 3.02
N PHE A 231 5.17 17.23 2.26
CA PHE A 231 6.26 18.01 2.85
C PHE A 231 5.77 19.29 3.54
N VAL A 232 4.79 19.99 2.97
CA VAL A 232 4.18 21.19 3.59
C VAL A 232 3.45 20.81 4.90
N GLY A 233 2.77 19.66 4.94
CA GLY A 233 2.19 19.14 6.18
C GLY A 233 3.24 18.92 7.28
N SER A 234 4.39 18.35 6.93
CA SER A 234 5.49 18.19 7.89
C SER A 234 6.10 19.53 8.32
N LEU A 235 6.29 20.47 7.38
CA LEU A 235 6.75 21.82 7.74
C LEU A 235 5.79 22.51 8.72
N MET A 236 4.49 22.36 8.53
CA MET A 236 3.49 22.88 9.46
C MET A 236 3.68 22.28 10.86
N GLY A 237 3.89 20.96 10.97
CA GLY A 237 4.13 20.29 12.24
C GLY A 237 5.43 20.76 12.92
N TRP A 238 6.54 20.64 12.19
CA TRP A 238 7.88 20.74 12.75
C TRP A 238 8.43 22.18 12.81
N MET A 239 7.97 23.07 11.94
CA MET A 239 8.44 24.45 11.87
C MET A 239 7.41 25.48 12.35
N VAL A 240 6.16 25.07 12.61
CA VAL A 240 5.12 25.98 13.13
C VAL A 240 4.56 25.45 14.44
N ILE A 241 3.94 24.27 14.46
CA ILE A 241 3.21 23.79 15.65
C ILE A 241 4.16 23.48 16.80
N ILE A 242 5.26 22.73 16.57
CA ILE A 242 6.24 22.41 17.62
C ILE A 242 6.86 23.66 18.22
N PRO A 243 7.40 24.62 17.42
CA PRO A 243 7.86 25.89 17.97
C PRO A 243 6.80 26.64 18.78
N MET A 244 5.55 26.70 18.30
CA MET A 244 4.46 27.35 19.03
C MET A 244 4.21 26.70 20.39
N ILE A 245 4.12 25.38 20.45
CA ILE A 245 3.94 24.64 21.72
C ILE A 245 5.09 24.93 22.68
N CYS A 246 6.33 24.86 22.20
CA CYS A 246 7.51 25.03 23.04
C CYS A 246 7.76 26.48 23.51
N LEU A 247 7.45 27.46 22.67
CA LEU A 247 7.73 28.88 22.99
C LEU A 247 6.64 29.53 23.82
N PHE A 248 5.37 29.15 23.65
CA PHE A 248 4.24 29.76 24.32
C PHE A 248 3.70 28.98 25.52
N GLY A 249 4.08 27.70 25.68
CA GLY A 249 3.63 26.86 26.79
C GLY A 249 4.73 26.10 27.51
N PRO A 250 5.96 26.64 27.72
CA PRO A 250 7.10 25.84 28.22
C PRO A 250 6.85 25.22 29.60
N ASP A 251 6.18 25.94 30.49
CA ASP A 251 5.94 25.54 31.88
C ASP A 251 4.60 24.81 32.09
N THR A 252 3.84 24.58 31.01
CA THR A 252 2.54 23.93 31.09
C THR A 252 2.68 22.42 30.96
N TRP A 253 1.78 21.68 31.64
CA TRP A 253 1.52 20.28 31.40
C TRP A 253 0.22 20.13 30.59
N MET A 254 0.22 19.25 29.61
CA MET A 254 -0.96 18.96 28.81
C MET A 254 -1.03 17.44 28.54
N TYR A 255 -2.22 16.87 28.75
CA TYR A 255 -2.49 15.48 28.34
C TYR A 255 -2.29 15.33 26.82
N PRO A 256 -1.62 14.26 26.30
CA PRO A 256 -1.32 12.99 26.95
C PRO A 256 0.11 12.83 27.55
N ALA A 257 0.85 13.91 27.76
CA ALA A 257 2.13 13.79 28.48
C ALA A 257 1.93 13.20 29.88
N ALA A 258 2.95 12.54 30.41
CA ALA A 258 2.93 12.03 31.78
C ALA A 258 2.67 13.15 32.78
N GLU A 259 1.86 12.88 33.83
CA GLU A 259 1.49 13.87 34.82
C GLU A 259 2.73 14.54 35.45
N GLY A 260 2.70 15.85 35.50
CA GLY A 260 3.80 16.66 36.03
C GLY A 260 4.97 16.92 35.08
N THR A 261 4.96 16.35 33.87
CA THR A 261 6.01 16.60 32.86
C THR A 261 5.65 17.85 32.05
N THR A 262 6.41 18.93 32.23
CA THR A 262 6.21 20.17 31.44
C THR A 262 6.69 20.00 30.00
N ILE A 263 6.19 20.86 29.11
CA ILE A 263 6.61 20.89 27.70
C ILE A 263 8.12 21.17 27.59
N ALA A 264 8.67 22.03 28.43
CA ALA A 264 10.11 22.30 28.46
C ALA A 264 10.92 21.05 28.84
N GLN A 265 10.48 20.28 29.83
CA GLN A 265 11.13 19.02 30.22
C GLN A 265 11.01 17.97 29.11
N LEU A 266 9.84 17.84 28.47
CA LEU A 266 9.63 16.93 27.36
C LEU A 266 10.58 17.26 26.19
N TYR A 267 10.72 18.54 25.85
CA TYR A 267 11.64 18.98 24.80
C TYR A 267 13.11 18.80 25.23
N ALA A 268 13.47 19.03 26.48
CA ALA A 268 14.83 18.83 26.97
C ALA A 268 15.27 17.35 26.89
N ASN A 269 14.34 16.42 27.12
CA ASN A 269 14.61 14.99 27.13
C ASN A 269 14.66 14.36 25.73
N GLY A 270 13.86 14.84 24.78
CA GLY A 270 13.74 14.19 23.46
C GLY A 270 13.59 15.14 22.27
N GLY A 271 13.87 16.43 22.44
CA GLY A 271 13.86 17.41 21.36
C GLY A 271 12.49 17.61 20.71
N ALA A 272 12.50 18.04 19.45
CA ALA A 272 11.30 18.23 18.65
C ALA A 272 10.53 16.91 18.41
N ALA A 273 11.24 15.78 18.31
CA ALA A 273 10.63 14.47 18.12
C ALA A 273 9.73 14.04 19.30
N ALA A 274 10.10 14.37 20.54
CA ALA A 274 9.26 14.10 21.72
C ALA A 274 7.96 14.92 21.68
N ILE A 275 8.03 16.19 21.30
CA ILE A 275 6.82 17.05 21.14
C ILE A 275 5.95 16.53 19.98
N TRP A 276 6.56 16.14 18.87
CA TRP A 276 5.84 15.56 17.75
C TRP A 276 5.09 14.28 18.17
N SER A 277 5.75 13.33 18.80
CA SER A 277 5.14 12.04 19.19
C SER A 277 4.04 12.19 20.25
N THR A 278 4.17 13.18 21.14
CA THR A 278 3.21 13.40 22.24
C THR A 278 2.00 14.23 21.80
N TYR A 279 2.17 15.22 20.93
CA TYR A 279 1.09 16.15 20.60
C TYR A 279 0.75 16.23 19.11
N VAL A 280 1.74 16.49 18.24
CA VAL A 280 1.49 16.77 16.81
C VAL A 280 0.95 15.55 16.09
N LYS A 281 1.37 14.35 16.49
CA LYS A 281 0.88 13.07 15.96
C LYS A 281 -0.65 12.96 16.11
N TYR A 282 -1.24 13.37 17.24
CA TYR A 282 -2.69 13.33 17.45
C TYR A 282 -3.43 14.40 16.60
N ILE A 283 -2.81 15.57 16.38
CA ILE A 283 -3.33 16.57 15.44
C ILE A 283 -3.33 16.00 14.03
N GLY A 284 -2.22 15.40 13.60
CA GLY A 284 -2.11 14.72 12.31
C GLY A 284 -3.14 13.60 12.15
N ALA A 285 -3.32 12.76 13.17
CA ALA A 285 -4.30 11.69 13.18
C ALA A 285 -5.74 12.20 13.04
N GLY A 286 -6.11 13.28 13.76
CA GLY A 286 -7.41 13.94 13.61
C GLY A 286 -7.63 14.49 12.19
N ALA A 287 -6.58 15.08 11.59
CA ALA A 287 -6.62 15.57 10.22
C ALA A 287 -6.76 14.43 9.19
N ILE A 288 -6.06 13.30 9.38
CA ILE A 288 -6.18 12.10 8.53
C ILE A 288 -7.60 11.53 8.62
N ALA A 289 -8.16 11.37 9.84
CA ALA A 289 -9.50 10.87 10.04
C ALA A 289 -10.54 11.72 9.30
N THR A 290 -10.46 13.02 9.46
CA THR A 290 -11.37 13.98 8.81
C THR A 290 -11.18 13.95 7.29
N GLY A 291 -9.94 13.94 6.81
CA GLY A 291 -9.62 13.82 5.38
C GLY A 291 -10.16 12.51 4.77
N GLY A 292 -10.08 11.40 5.51
CA GLY A 292 -10.66 10.13 5.11
C GLY A 292 -12.19 10.19 5.00
N ILE A 293 -12.86 10.77 5.99
CA ILE A 293 -14.33 10.97 5.99
C ILE A 293 -14.74 11.90 4.83
N ILE A 294 -14.05 13.01 4.63
CA ILE A 294 -14.32 13.93 3.51
C ILE A 294 -14.13 13.22 2.16
N SER A 295 -13.05 12.46 2.00
CA SER A 295 -12.78 11.67 0.80
C SER A 295 -13.89 10.66 0.54
N LEU A 296 -14.36 9.97 1.59
CA LEU A 296 -15.49 9.05 1.51
C LEU A 296 -16.76 9.77 1.05
N ILE A 297 -17.12 10.89 1.69
CA ILE A 297 -18.33 11.67 1.33
C ILE A 297 -18.27 12.11 -0.13
N LYS A 298 -17.12 12.58 -0.61
CA LYS A 298 -16.91 12.97 -2.00
C LYS A 298 -17.02 11.80 -2.98
N SER A 299 -16.54 10.64 -2.58
CA SER A 299 -16.56 9.42 -3.40
C SER A 299 -17.93 8.72 -3.39
N LEU A 300 -18.77 8.98 -2.37
CA LEU A 300 -20.04 8.28 -2.18
C LEU A 300 -20.97 8.31 -3.39
N PRO A 301 -21.19 9.45 -4.08
CA PRO A 301 -22.02 9.46 -5.30
C PRO A 301 -21.45 8.54 -6.40
N LEU A 302 -20.12 8.57 -6.60
CA LEU A 302 -19.42 7.71 -7.55
C LEU A 302 -19.52 6.24 -7.14
N ILE A 303 -19.33 5.92 -5.86
CA ILE A 303 -19.48 4.58 -5.31
C ILE A 303 -20.88 4.01 -5.60
N VAL A 304 -21.92 4.76 -5.28
CA VAL A 304 -23.32 4.33 -5.48
C VAL A 304 -23.66 4.16 -6.97
N THR A 305 -23.24 5.12 -7.82
CA THR A 305 -23.47 5.02 -9.28
C THR A 305 -22.72 3.84 -9.88
N THR A 306 -21.46 3.65 -9.48
CA THR A 306 -20.60 2.54 -9.91
C THR A 306 -21.21 1.19 -9.56
N PHE A 307 -21.65 1.00 -8.33
CA PHE A 307 -22.32 -0.22 -7.91
C PHE A 307 -23.61 -0.49 -8.70
N ARG A 308 -24.46 0.55 -8.86
CA ARG A 308 -25.70 0.46 -9.62
C ARG A 308 -25.44 0.07 -11.09
N ASP A 309 -24.44 0.68 -11.72
CA ASP A 309 -24.13 0.41 -13.12
C ASP A 309 -23.52 -0.98 -13.31
N SER A 310 -22.66 -1.43 -12.38
CA SER A 310 -22.14 -2.81 -12.36
C SER A 310 -23.27 -3.83 -12.21
N MET A 311 -24.23 -3.59 -11.31
CA MET A 311 -25.37 -4.48 -11.14
C MET A 311 -26.29 -4.55 -12.38
N LYS A 312 -26.46 -3.44 -13.10
CA LYS A 312 -27.20 -3.42 -14.37
C LYS A 312 -26.46 -4.23 -15.45
N SER A 313 -25.15 -4.08 -15.56
CA SER A 313 -24.32 -4.81 -16.52
C SER A 313 -24.34 -6.32 -16.29
N MET A 314 -24.37 -6.77 -15.03
CA MET A 314 -24.46 -8.19 -14.68
C MET A 314 -25.79 -8.83 -15.14
N LYS A 315 -26.91 -8.14 -15.01
CA LYS A 315 -28.24 -8.69 -15.36
C LYS A 315 -28.38 -9.08 -16.84
N GLY A 316 -27.53 -8.53 -17.72
CA GLY A 316 -27.52 -8.83 -19.16
C GLY A 316 -26.46 -9.84 -19.61
N SER A 317 -25.73 -10.47 -18.71
CA SER A 317 -24.52 -11.23 -19.04
C SER A 317 -24.72 -12.74 -18.88
N LYS A 318 -25.27 -13.40 -19.91
CA LYS A 318 -25.07 -14.84 -20.10
C LYS A 318 -24.02 -15.03 -21.19
N SER A 319 -22.77 -15.34 -20.84
CA SER A 319 -21.77 -15.76 -21.78
C SER A 319 -21.98 -17.24 -22.10
N THR A 320 -22.34 -17.55 -23.34
CA THR A 320 -22.44 -18.92 -23.88
C THR A 320 -21.22 -19.32 -24.70
N SER A 321 -20.15 -18.52 -24.67
CA SER A 321 -18.95 -18.74 -25.48
C SER A 321 -18.11 -19.89 -24.89
N THR A 322 -17.75 -20.85 -25.75
CA THR A 322 -16.83 -21.96 -25.43
C THR A 322 -15.35 -21.58 -25.58
N ALA A 323 -15.07 -20.36 -26.03
CA ALA A 323 -13.71 -19.88 -26.26
C ALA A 323 -12.88 -19.89 -24.96
N ARG A 324 -11.60 -20.27 -25.05
CA ARG A 324 -10.65 -20.31 -23.93
C ARG A 324 -10.60 -18.97 -23.15
N THR A 325 -10.61 -17.85 -23.87
CA THR A 325 -10.54 -16.50 -23.32
C THR A 325 -11.84 -16.01 -22.66
N ALA A 326 -12.92 -16.80 -22.72
CA ALA A 326 -14.20 -16.51 -22.10
C ALA A 326 -14.53 -17.41 -20.90
N GLN A 327 -13.66 -18.38 -20.58
CA GLN A 327 -13.89 -19.34 -19.51
C GLN A 327 -13.52 -18.76 -18.15
N ASP A 328 -14.51 -18.59 -17.28
CA ASP A 328 -14.36 -18.21 -15.86
C ASP A 328 -14.50 -19.43 -14.95
N LEU A 329 -14.19 -19.26 -13.65
CA LEU A 329 -14.52 -20.25 -12.63
C LEU A 329 -16.04 -20.49 -12.58
N PRO A 330 -16.49 -21.75 -12.38
CA PRO A 330 -17.91 -22.06 -12.31
C PRO A 330 -18.61 -21.33 -11.16
N MET A 331 -19.80 -20.76 -11.42
CA MET A 331 -20.57 -20.03 -10.40
C MET A 331 -20.86 -20.88 -9.15
N GLN A 332 -21.03 -22.18 -9.31
CA GLN A 332 -21.21 -23.10 -8.18
C GLN A 332 -20.00 -23.15 -7.24
N PHE A 333 -18.78 -23.13 -7.83
CA PHE A 333 -17.54 -23.05 -7.05
C PHE A 333 -17.44 -21.73 -6.30
N ILE A 334 -17.81 -20.61 -6.93
CA ILE A 334 -17.81 -19.28 -6.33
C ILE A 334 -18.77 -19.24 -5.13
N LEU A 335 -20.02 -19.65 -5.32
CA LEU A 335 -21.01 -19.64 -4.25
C LEU A 335 -20.63 -20.55 -3.08
N LEU A 336 -20.14 -21.76 -3.37
CA LEU A 336 -19.66 -22.69 -2.34
C LEU A 336 -18.46 -22.11 -1.58
N GLY A 337 -17.52 -21.49 -2.30
CA GLY A 337 -16.34 -20.85 -1.72
C GLY A 337 -16.71 -19.68 -0.81
N VAL A 338 -17.61 -18.80 -1.26
CA VAL A 338 -18.11 -17.68 -0.43
C VAL A 338 -18.80 -18.22 0.83
N PHE A 339 -19.68 -19.21 0.68
CA PHE A 339 -20.36 -19.82 1.83
C PHE A 339 -19.36 -20.42 2.82
N ALA A 340 -18.38 -21.18 2.32
CA ALA A 340 -17.35 -21.81 3.15
C ALA A 340 -16.51 -20.76 3.90
N MET A 341 -16.07 -19.67 3.23
CA MET A 341 -15.29 -18.62 3.89
C MET A 341 -16.09 -17.88 4.96
N VAL A 342 -17.32 -17.53 4.67
CA VAL A 342 -18.22 -16.86 5.64
C VAL A 342 -18.50 -17.76 6.85
N PHE A 343 -18.68 -19.05 6.60
CA PHE A 343 -18.87 -20.04 7.66
C PHE A 343 -17.63 -20.19 8.55
N ILE A 344 -16.43 -20.20 7.94
CA ILE A 344 -15.16 -20.22 8.67
C ILE A 344 -15.03 -18.96 9.53
N ILE A 345 -15.28 -17.77 8.96
CA ILE A 345 -15.18 -16.49 9.67
C ILE A 345 -16.10 -16.47 10.90
N TRP A 346 -17.29 -17.08 10.79
CA TRP A 346 -18.26 -17.08 11.89
C TRP A 346 -17.96 -18.14 12.94
N ILE A 347 -17.54 -19.36 12.52
CA ILE A 347 -17.47 -20.52 13.43
C ILE A 347 -16.12 -20.67 14.12
N VAL A 348 -15.03 -20.18 13.48
CA VAL A 348 -13.68 -20.34 14.04
C VAL A 348 -13.47 -19.36 15.20
N PRO A 349 -13.28 -19.84 16.44
CA PRO A 349 -13.17 -18.97 17.62
C PRO A 349 -11.95 -18.04 17.59
N ALA A 350 -10.93 -18.39 16.79
CA ALA A 350 -9.73 -17.56 16.60
C ALA A 350 -10.02 -16.27 15.83
N ILE A 351 -11.18 -16.14 15.17
CA ILE A 351 -11.57 -14.91 14.47
C ILE A 351 -12.64 -14.23 15.32
N PRO A 352 -12.38 -13.01 15.87
CA PRO A 352 -13.32 -12.35 16.78
C PRO A 352 -14.52 -11.70 16.05
N VAL A 353 -15.13 -12.42 15.09
CA VAL A 353 -16.25 -11.95 14.28
C VAL A 353 -17.56 -12.59 14.71
N THR A 354 -18.55 -11.75 14.99
CA THR A 354 -19.91 -12.20 15.31
C THR A 354 -20.69 -12.58 14.04
N LEU A 355 -21.85 -13.24 14.19
CA LEU A 355 -22.76 -13.50 13.07
C LEU A 355 -23.18 -12.20 12.36
N LEU A 356 -23.41 -11.11 13.11
CA LEU A 356 -23.68 -9.78 12.55
C LEU A 356 -22.48 -9.28 11.73
N GLY A 357 -21.26 -9.45 12.26
CA GLY A 357 -20.02 -9.11 11.55
C GLY A 357 -19.85 -9.90 10.26
N ALA A 358 -20.13 -11.21 10.28
CA ALA A 358 -20.08 -12.05 9.08
C ALA A 358 -21.09 -11.59 8.01
N PHE A 359 -22.28 -11.15 8.42
CA PHE A 359 -23.29 -10.60 7.53
C PHE A 359 -22.83 -9.25 6.91
N ILE A 360 -22.23 -8.39 7.71
CA ILE A 360 -21.60 -7.12 7.25
C ILE A 360 -20.51 -7.42 6.22
N ILE A 361 -19.65 -8.43 6.46
CA ILE A 361 -18.60 -8.82 5.53
C ILE A 361 -19.16 -9.24 4.17
N VAL A 362 -20.23 -10.03 4.11
CA VAL A 362 -20.81 -10.46 2.83
C VAL A 362 -21.36 -9.26 2.05
N ILE A 363 -22.17 -8.41 2.69
CA ILE A 363 -22.83 -7.29 2.03
C ILE A 363 -21.81 -6.23 1.60
N PHE A 364 -21.03 -5.72 2.55
CA PHE A 364 -20.08 -4.65 2.27
C PHE A 364 -18.82 -5.15 1.57
N GLY A 365 -18.43 -6.41 1.77
CA GLY A 365 -17.35 -7.04 1.03
C GLY A 365 -17.66 -7.08 -0.47
N PHE A 366 -18.84 -7.58 -0.85
CA PHE A 366 -19.24 -7.59 -2.27
C PHE A 366 -19.45 -6.17 -2.84
N PHE A 367 -20.04 -5.27 -2.04
CA PHE A 367 -20.21 -3.89 -2.42
C PHE A 367 -18.87 -3.21 -2.69
N PHE A 368 -17.91 -3.29 -1.77
CA PHE A 368 -16.60 -2.67 -1.93
C PHE A 368 -15.71 -3.39 -2.93
N ALA A 369 -15.84 -4.70 -3.11
CA ALA A 369 -15.18 -5.40 -4.21
C ALA A 369 -15.60 -4.85 -5.57
N THR A 370 -16.91 -4.62 -5.76
CA THR A 370 -17.46 -4.04 -6.99
C THR A 370 -16.94 -2.62 -7.22
N VAL A 371 -16.96 -1.79 -6.18
CA VAL A 371 -16.51 -0.39 -6.26
C VAL A 371 -15.02 -0.33 -6.52
N SER A 372 -14.21 -1.08 -5.76
CA SER A 372 -12.76 -1.14 -5.90
C SER A 372 -12.35 -1.56 -7.31
N SER A 373 -12.90 -2.67 -7.80
CA SER A 373 -12.60 -3.16 -9.15
C SER A 373 -12.90 -2.15 -10.26
N ARG A 374 -13.98 -1.40 -10.14
CA ARG A 374 -14.32 -0.35 -11.11
C ARG A 374 -13.45 0.88 -10.94
N MET A 375 -13.14 1.29 -9.72
CA MET A 375 -12.25 2.42 -9.44
C MET A 375 -10.85 2.17 -9.99
N VAL A 376 -10.32 0.96 -9.81
CA VAL A 376 -9.05 0.55 -10.43
C VAL A 376 -9.10 0.66 -11.95
N GLY A 377 -10.24 0.31 -12.56
CA GLY A 377 -10.48 0.49 -13.99
C GLY A 377 -10.44 1.94 -14.48
N LEU A 378 -10.79 2.89 -13.61
CA LEU A 378 -10.83 4.33 -13.93
C LEU A 378 -9.51 5.04 -13.62
N VAL A 379 -8.92 4.77 -12.43
CA VAL A 379 -7.81 5.58 -11.88
C VAL A 379 -6.53 4.79 -11.60
N GLY A 380 -6.54 3.48 -11.77
CA GLY A 380 -5.43 2.58 -11.44
C GLY A 380 -5.47 2.09 -9.98
N SER A 381 -4.68 1.04 -9.68
CA SER A 381 -4.61 0.41 -8.36
C SER A 381 -3.98 1.34 -7.32
N SER A 382 -2.92 2.05 -7.68
CA SER A 382 -2.20 2.99 -6.79
C SER A 382 -3.07 4.15 -6.30
N ASN A 383 -4.14 4.50 -7.01
CA ASN A 383 -5.07 5.56 -6.66
C ASN A 383 -6.43 5.04 -6.15
N ASN A 384 -6.54 3.73 -5.91
CA ASN A 384 -7.76 3.12 -5.40
C ASN A 384 -8.00 3.55 -3.93
N PRO A 385 -9.18 4.10 -3.58
CA PRO A 385 -9.44 4.63 -2.24
C PRO A 385 -9.73 3.53 -1.20
N VAL A 386 -8.88 2.51 -1.10
CA VAL A 386 -9.07 1.37 -0.19
C VAL A 386 -9.18 1.83 1.27
N SER A 387 -8.35 2.79 1.68
CA SER A 387 -8.41 3.35 3.04
C SER A 387 -9.76 4.04 3.32
N GLY A 388 -10.34 4.76 2.35
CA GLY A 388 -11.67 5.36 2.48
C GLY A 388 -12.77 4.31 2.65
N MET A 389 -12.70 3.22 1.88
CA MET A 389 -13.63 2.09 2.01
C MET A 389 -13.49 1.38 3.36
N ALA A 390 -12.25 1.21 3.86
CA ALA A 390 -11.99 0.66 5.18
C ALA A 390 -12.55 1.54 6.31
N ILE A 391 -12.41 2.88 6.22
CA ILE A 391 -12.99 3.83 7.17
C ILE A 391 -14.51 3.70 7.19
N ALA A 392 -15.15 3.68 6.01
CA ALA A 392 -16.60 3.52 5.91
C ALA A 392 -17.09 2.23 6.57
N THR A 393 -16.37 1.13 6.28
CA THR A 393 -16.65 -0.17 6.89
C THR A 393 -16.53 -0.13 8.39
N LEU A 394 -15.42 0.42 8.91
CA LEU A 394 -15.18 0.47 10.35
C LEU A 394 -16.21 1.35 11.08
N LEU A 395 -16.60 2.48 10.52
CA LEU A 395 -17.66 3.32 11.09
C LEU A 395 -18.95 2.51 11.23
N ILE A 396 -19.38 1.83 10.16
CA ILE A 396 -20.62 1.05 10.15
C ILE A 396 -20.52 -0.18 11.07
N ALA A 397 -19.43 -0.95 10.96
CA ALA A 397 -19.24 -2.17 11.73
C ALA A 397 -19.11 -1.87 13.23
N THR A 398 -18.33 -0.83 13.60
CA THR A 398 -18.14 -0.45 15.01
C THR A 398 -19.46 0.01 15.63
N PHE A 399 -20.23 0.83 14.91
CA PHE A 399 -21.53 1.27 15.38
C PHE A 399 -22.52 0.10 15.52
N ALA A 400 -22.57 -0.80 14.55
CA ALA A 400 -23.44 -1.98 14.58
C ALA A 400 -23.06 -2.94 15.71
N ILE A 401 -21.77 -3.20 15.93
CA ILE A 401 -21.26 -4.05 17.00
C ILE A 401 -21.55 -3.44 18.36
N LYS A 402 -21.31 -2.12 18.54
CA LYS A 402 -21.67 -1.40 19.76
C LYS A 402 -23.17 -1.48 20.06
N SER A 403 -24.00 -1.29 19.03
CA SER A 403 -25.47 -1.37 19.17
C SER A 403 -25.96 -2.79 19.49
N SER A 404 -25.19 -3.83 19.17
CA SER A 404 -25.48 -5.21 19.56
C SER A 404 -25.10 -5.55 21.01
N GLY A 405 -24.59 -4.58 21.77
CA GLY A 405 -24.20 -4.73 23.16
C GLY A 405 -22.75 -5.17 23.41
N LYS A 406 -21.94 -5.38 22.35
CA LYS A 406 -20.49 -5.64 22.50
C LYS A 406 -19.76 -4.31 22.57
N THR A 407 -19.18 -4.02 23.74
CA THR A 407 -18.43 -2.79 24.03
C THR A 407 -17.04 -3.14 24.54
N GLY A 408 -16.20 -2.12 24.77
CA GLY A 408 -14.83 -2.31 25.24
C GLY A 408 -13.93 -2.98 24.21
N ILE A 409 -12.87 -3.64 24.68
CA ILE A 409 -11.84 -4.22 23.82
C ILE A 409 -12.37 -5.33 22.91
N ASP A 410 -13.28 -6.19 23.39
CA ASP A 410 -13.89 -7.25 22.58
C ASP A 410 -14.71 -6.70 21.40
N GLY A 411 -15.38 -5.57 21.61
CA GLY A 411 -16.09 -4.88 20.54
C GLY A 411 -15.13 -4.22 19.57
N MET A 412 -14.05 -3.64 20.07
CA MET A 412 -13.02 -3.00 19.24
C MET A 412 -12.26 -4.00 18.37
N THR A 413 -11.83 -5.13 18.92
CA THR A 413 -11.16 -6.21 18.17
C THR A 413 -12.09 -6.81 17.12
N ALA A 414 -13.36 -7.05 17.46
CA ALA A 414 -14.36 -7.53 16.50
C ALA A 414 -14.55 -6.54 15.34
N ALA A 415 -14.61 -5.25 15.61
CA ALA A 415 -14.76 -4.22 14.58
C ALA A 415 -13.55 -4.18 13.64
N ILE A 416 -12.32 -4.23 14.19
CA ILE A 416 -11.09 -4.27 13.38
C ILE A 416 -11.02 -5.56 12.56
N ALA A 417 -11.42 -6.72 13.10
CA ALA A 417 -11.43 -7.96 12.34
C ALA A 417 -12.38 -7.88 11.13
N VAL A 418 -13.60 -7.38 11.30
CA VAL A 418 -14.55 -7.13 10.20
C VAL A 418 -13.97 -6.14 9.19
N GLY A 419 -13.42 -5.03 9.67
CA GLY A 419 -12.79 -4.01 8.82
C GLY A 419 -11.61 -4.56 8.04
N SER A 420 -10.79 -5.42 8.65
CA SER A 420 -9.63 -6.05 8.02
C SER A 420 -10.05 -6.98 6.89
N VAL A 421 -11.02 -7.85 7.11
CA VAL A 421 -11.55 -8.74 6.05
C VAL A 421 -12.04 -7.92 4.85
N ILE A 422 -12.83 -6.86 5.09
CA ILE A 422 -13.40 -6.06 3.99
C ILE A 422 -12.32 -5.20 3.30
N CYS A 423 -11.34 -4.68 4.04
CA CYS A 423 -10.21 -3.95 3.47
C CYS A 423 -9.40 -4.84 2.52
N ILE A 424 -9.12 -6.07 2.92
CA ILE A 424 -8.42 -7.06 2.10
C ILE A 424 -9.27 -7.45 0.89
N ILE A 425 -10.57 -7.68 1.06
CA ILE A 425 -11.50 -7.94 -0.05
C ILE A 425 -11.41 -6.83 -1.10
N ALA A 426 -11.48 -5.57 -0.67
CA ALA A 426 -11.44 -4.42 -1.58
C ALA A 426 -10.09 -4.30 -2.31
N ALA A 427 -8.98 -4.52 -1.61
CA ALA A 427 -7.64 -4.48 -2.19
C ALA A 427 -7.46 -5.60 -3.23
N ILE A 428 -7.75 -6.85 -2.86
CA ILE A 428 -7.61 -8.02 -3.74
C ILE A 428 -8.58 -7.96 -4.93
N ALA A 429 -9.83 -7.55 -4.74
CA ALA A 429 -10.76 -7.43 -5.86
C ALA A 429 -10.31 -6.37 -6.89
N GLY A 430 -9.73 -5.28 -6.40
CA GLY A 430 -9.12 -4.26 -7.26
C GLY A 430 -7.97 -4.81 -8.09
N ASP A 431 -7.03 -5.49 -7.46
CA ASP A 431 -5.86 -6.10 -8.10
C ASP A 431 -6.26 -7.20 -9.08
N THR A 432 -7.10 -8.15 -8.65
CA THR A 432 -7.65 -9.21 -9.52
C THR A 432 -8.29 -8.61 -10.78
N SER A 433 -8.98 -7.48 -10.67
CA SER A 433 -9.59 -6.81 -11.81
C SER A 433 -8.55 -6.24 -12.80
N LEU A 434 -7.46 -5.68 -12.26
CA LEU A 434 -6.34 -5.17 -13.04
C LEU A 434 -5.63 -6.32 -13.79
N ASP A 435 -5.35 -7.41 -13.10
CA ASP A 435 -4.65 -8.56 -13.66
C ASP A 435 -5.47 -9.29 -14.72
N LEU A 436 -6.77 -9.44 -14.47
CA LEU A 436 -7.70 -9.98 -15.48
C LEU A 436 -7.82 -9.07 -16.71
N LYS A 437 -7.64 -7.74 -16.57
CA LYS A 437 -7.56 -6.83 -17.71
C LYS A 437 -6.27 -7.02 -18.48
N THR A 438 -5.13 -7.12 -17.81
CA THR A 438 -3.84 -7.44 -18.42
C THR A 438 -3.96 -8.74 -19.25
N GLY A 439 -4.48 -9.80 -18.63
CA GLY A 439 -4.69 -11.06 -19.32
C GLY A 439 -5.71 -11.00 -20.46
N TYR A 440 -6.76 -10.19 -20.35
CA TYR A 440 -7.71 -9.97 -21.43
C TYR A 440 -7.04 -9.35 -22.66
N LEU A 441 -6.15 -8.38 -22.47
CA LEU A 441 -5.38 -7.74 -23.54
C LEU A 441 -4.40 -8.73 -24.20
N LEU A 442 -3.76 -9.57 -23.40
CA LEU A 442 -2.80 -10.57 -23.88
C LEU A 442 -3.44 -11.83 -24.45
N GLY A 443 -4.71 -12.10 -24.12
CA GLY A 443 -5.41 -13.32 -24.50
C GLY A 443 -5.15 -14.51 -23.56
N ALA A 444 -4.95 -14.27 -22.27
CA ALA A 444 -4.86 -15.30 -21.24
C ALA A 444 -6.21 -15.99 -20.98
N THR A 445 -6.16 -17.15 -20.33
CA THR A 445 -7.35 -17.88 -19.89
C THR A 445 -7.81 -17.37 -18.54
N PRO A 446 -8.97 -16.68 -18.43
CA PRO A 446 -9.40 -16.07 -17.17
C PRO A 446 -9.48 -17.05 -16.01
N LYS A 447 -10.02 -18.25 -16.25
CA LYS A 447 -10.08 -19.31 -15.24
C LYS A 447 -8.72 -19.65 -14.65
N LYS A 448 -7.66 -19.69 -15.46
CA LYS A 448 -6.30 -19.97 -14.97
C LYS A 448 -5.73 -18.81 -14.19
N GLN A 449 -5.99 -17.57 -14.61
CA GLN A 449 -5.60 -16.39 -13.83
C GLN A 449 -6.32 -16.32 -12.49
N GLN A 450 -7.62 -16.57 -12.45
CA GLN A 450 -8.41 -16.63 -11.21
C GLN A 450 -7.87 -17.71 -10.25
N MET A 451 -7.41 -18.86 -10.77
CA MET A 451 -6.74 -19.88 -9.97
C MET A 451 -5.34 -19.41 -9.51
N GLY A 452 -4.62 -18.69 -10.35
CA GLY A 452 -3.34 -18.07 -10.01
C GLY A 452 -3.47 -17.06 -8.89
N GLU A 453 -4.47 -16.15 -8.97
CA GLU A 453 -4.82 -15.21 -7.92
C GLU A 453 -5.12 -15.90 -6.59
N MET A 454 -5.96 -16.93 -6.62
CA MET A 454 -6.27 -17.73 -5.43
C MET A 454 -5.01 -18.30 -4.78
N LEU A 455 -4.08 -18.80 -5.61
CA LEU A 455 -2.82 -19.35 -5.13
C LEU A 455 -1.93 -18.26 -4.52
N GLY A 456 -1.81 -17.11 -5.19
CA GLY A 456 -1.07 -15.96 -4.68
C GLY A 456 -1.62 -15.48 -3.34
N VAL A 457 -2.94 -15.36 -3.22
CA VAL A 457 -3.65 -15.02 -1.99
C VAL A 457 -3.37 -16.03 -0.86
N VAL A 458 -3.44 -17.34 -1.16
CA VAL A 458 -3.19 -18.37 -0.14
C VAL A 458 -1.75 -18.29 0.38
N VAL A 459 -0.77 -18.21 -0.51
CA VAL A 459 0.65 -18.13 -0.13
C VAL A 459 0.94 -16.86 0.65
N SER A 460 0.42 -15.72 0.19
CA SER A 460 0.63 -14.43 0.86
C SER A 460 -0.12 -14.35 2.19
N GLY A 461 -1.33 -14.89 2.27
CA GLY A 461 -2.11 -14.93 3.50
C GLY A 461 -1.42 -15.76 4.59
N LEU A 462 -0.75 -16.86 4.22
CA LEU A 462 0.07 -17.64 5.13
C LEU A 462 1.34 -16.89 5.57
N ALA A 463 1.90 -16.06 4.71
CA ALA A 463 3.13 -15.32 4.99
C ALA A 463 2.89 -14.04 5.78
N ILE A 464 1.78 -13.31 5.53
CA ILE A 464 1.57 -11.95 6.06
C ILE A 464 1.48 -11.92 7.59
N GLY A 465 0.90 -12.95 8.21
CA GLY A 465 0.87 -13.06 9.67
C GLY A 465 2.27 -13.05 10.25
N GLY A 466 3.17 -13.87 9.70
CA GLY A 466 4.59 -13.92 10.10
C GLY A 466 5.31 -12.61 9.85
N VAL A 467 5.05 -11.94 8.72
CA VAL A 467 5.64 -10.63 8.39
C VAL A 467 5.22 -9.56 9.40
N LEU A 468 3.92 -9.47 9.73
CA LEU A 468 3.42 -8.50 10.70
C LEU A 468 4.01 -8.75 12.10
N TYR A 469 4.09 -10.01 12.53
CA TYR A 469 4.73 -10.36 13.79
C TYR A 469 6.22 -10.02 13.82
N LEU A 470 6.94 -10.31 12.74
CA LEU A 470 8.35 -10.02 12.60
C LEU A 470 8.62 -8.51 12.71
N LEU A 471 7.84 -7.69 11.97
CA LEU A 471 7.99 -6.24 11.97
C LEU A 471 7.66 -5.63 13.33
N ASN A 472 6.61 -6.14 14.00
CA ASN A 472 6.27 -5.69 15.34
C ASN A 472 7.35 -6.08 16.37
N ALA A 473 7.89 -7.30 16.29
CA ALA A 473 8.93 -7.76 17.19
C ALA A 473 10.26 -7.02 17.00
N ALA A 474 10.57 -6.61 15.78
CA ALA A 474 11.82 -5.92 15.46
C ALA A 474 11.82 -4.45 15.89
N TRP A 475 10.72 -3.72 15.66
CA TRP A 475 10.68 -2.26 15.83
C TRP A 475 9.47 -1.73 16.60
N GLY A 476 8.41 -2.54 16.78
CA GLY A 476 7.12 -2.09 17.31
C GLY A 476 6.34 -1.20 16.33
N TYR A 477 5.03 -1.16 16.48
CA TYR A 477 4.19 -0.28 15.68
C TYR A 477 3.97 1.07 16.38
N GLY A 478 3.73 2.12 15.62
CA GLY A 478 3.54 3.46 16.13
C GLY A 478 4.83 4.17 16.53
N THR A 479 5.98 3.55 16.31
CA THR A 479 7.32 4.11 16.55
C THR A 479 7.77 5.04 15.41
N ALA A 480 8.94 5.66 15.55
CA ALA A 480 9.50 6.46 14.47
C ALA A 480 9.91 5.58 13.27
N GLU A 481 10.37 4.36 13.51
CA GLU A 481 10.76 3.41 12.47
C GLU A 481 9.55 2.86 11.72
N ILE A 482 8.47 2.51 12.43
CA ILE A 482 7.22 2.02 11.83
C ILE A 482 6.02 2.78 12.38
N PRO A 483 5.73 3.97 11.84
CA PRO A 483 4.64 4.84 12.34
C PRO A 483 3.23 4.25 12.19
N ALA A 484 3.01 3.34 11.24
CA ALA A 484 1.75 2.69 10.92
C ALA A 484 0.54 3.67 10.83
N PRO A 485 0.59 4.72 10.00
CA PRO A 485 -0.36 5.84 10.05
C PRO A 485 -1.80 5.41 9.79
N GLN A 486 -2.04 4.49 8.87
CA GLN A 486 -3.40 4.02 8.55
C GLN A 486 -3.99 3.18 9.70
N ALA A 487 -3.19 2.30 10.30
CA ALA A 487 -3.63 1.49 11.43
C ALA A 487 -3.93 2.35 12.68
N GLN A 488 -3.11 3.38 12.93
CA GLN A 488 -3.36 4.36 13.98
C GLN A 488 -4.69 5.11 13.75
N LEU A 489 -4.96 5.48 12.51
CA LEU A 489 -6.23 6.08 12.13
C LEU A 489 -7.41 5.15 12.42
N MET A 490 -7.31 3.89 11.98
CA MET A 490 -8.38 2.90 12.18
C MET A 490 -8.61 2.62 13.67
N LYS A 491 -7.52 2.49 14.45
CA LYS A 491 -7.55 2.39 15.91
C LYS A 491 -8.33 3.56 16.52
N MET A 492 -7.98 4.80 16.17
CA MET A 492 -8.60 6.00 16.70
C MET A 492 -10.09 6.12 16.36
N ILE A 493 -10.50 5.71 15.15
CA ILE A 493 -11.92 5.70 14.75
C ILE A 493 -12.71 4.74 15.65
N VAL A 494 -12.20 3.53 15.84
CA VAL A 494 -12.87 2.50 16.65
C VAL A 494 -12.95 2.92 18.12
N GLU A 495 -11.85 3.42 18.69
CA GLU A 495 -11.82 3.95 20.05
C GLU A 495 -12.77 5.12 20.26
N GLY A 496 -12.79 6.06 19.31
CA GLY A 496 -13.69 7.22 19.36
C GLY A 496 -15.17 6.83 19.43
N ILE A 497 -15.57 5.80 18.69
CA ILE A 497 -16.95 5.30 18.71
C ILE A 497 -17.23 4.48 19.97
N MET A 498 -16.29 3.65 20.41
CA MET A 498 -16.47 2.76 21.57
C MET A 498 -16.33 3.48 22.92
N GLY A 499 -15.80 4.71 22.95
CA GLY A 499 -15.67 5.53 24.15
C GLY A 499 -14.29 5.48 24.81
N GLY A 500 -13.21 5.29 24.03
CA GLY A 500 -11.81 5.32 24.48
C GLY A 500 -11.33 6.73 24.92
N ASN A 501 -10.25 6.75 25.71
CA ASN A 501 -9.61 7.99 26.19
C ASN A 501 -8.69 8.58 25.11
N LEU A 502 -9.22 9.49 24.30
CA LEU A 502 -8.46 10.23 23.30
C LEU A 502 -8.18 11.67 23.75
N PRO A 503 -7.04 12.25 23.36
CA PRO A 503 -6.78 13.69 23.57
C PRO A 503 -7.62 14.53 22.60
N TRP A 504 -8.93 14.58 22.85
CA TRP A 504 -9.92 15.18 21.95
C TRP A 504 -9.58 16.60 21.54
N GLY A 505 -8.97 17.41 22.42
CA GLY A 505 -8.54 18.76 22.08
C GLY A 505 -7.56 18.78 20.90
N LEU A 506 -6.55 17.90 20.91
CA LEU A 506 -5.57 17.79 19.83
C LEU A 506 -6.20 17.21 18.56
N VAL A 507 -7.06 16.19 18.72
CA VAL A 507 -7.79 15.59 17.60
C VAL A 507 -8.67 16.65 16.91
N PHE A 508 -9.42 17.48 17.66
CA PHE A 508 -10.26 18.53 17.08
C PHE A 508 -9.45 19.63 16.38
N ILE A 509 -8.24 19.97 16.87
CA ILE A 509 -7.35 20.88 16.12
C ILE A 509 -7.07 20.30 14.74
N GLY A 510 -6.78 19.00 14.65
CA GLY A 510 -6.59 18.29 13.38
C GLY A 510 -7.84 18.29 12.50
N VAL A 511 -9.02 18.06 13.09
CA VAL A 511 -10.32 18.11 12.38
C VAL A 511 -10.55 19.48 11.74
N PHE A 512 -10.41 20.55 12.50
CA PHE A 512 -10.62 21.90 11.98
C PHE A 512 -9.57 22.30 10.94
N LEU A 513 -8.32 21.89 11.13
CA LEU A 513 -7.27 22.10 10.13
C LEU A 513 -7.63 21.41 8.81
N ALA A 514 -8.11 20.17 8.86
CA ALA A 514 -8.56 19.43 7.68
C ALA A 514 -9.74 20.11 6.97
N ILE A 515 -10.70 20.65 7.73
CA ILE A 515 -11.83 21.42 7.18
C ILE A 515 -11.33 22.70 6.49
N CYS A 516 -10.39 23.42 7.09
CA CYS A 516 -9.79 24.61 6.47
C CYS A 516 -9.09 24.28 5.14
N LEU A 517 -8.31 23.19 5.12
CA LEU A 517 -7.64 22.72 3.89
C LEU A 517 -8.66 22.36 2.81
N GLU A 518 -9.75 21.71 3.19
CA GLU A 518 -10.82 21.35 2.26
C GLU A 518 -11.49 22.59 1.63
N ILE A 519 -11.78 23.62 2.44
CA ILE A 519 -12.33 24.90 1.96
C ILE A 519 -11.36 25.56 0.97
N LEU A 520 -10.04 25.48 1.25
CA LEU A 520 -8.98 25.99 0.37
C LEU A 520 -8.73 25.10 -0.86
N ARG A 521 -9.45 23.99 -1.01
CA ARG A 521 -9.28 23.00 -2.09
C ARG A 521 -7.88 22.37 -2.13
N ILE A 522 -7.21 22.28 -1.00
CA ILE A 522 -5.94 21.57 -0.83
C ILE A 522 -6.27 20.11 -0.52
N PRO A 523 -5.65 19.13 -1.20
CA PRO A 523 -5.85 17.72 -0.89
C PRO A 523 -5.51 17.41 0.57
N VAL A 524 -6.53 17.09 1.36
CA VAL A 524 -6.41 16.93 2.82
C VAL A 524 -5.52 15.74 3.18
N MET A 525 -5.73 14.57 2.54
CA MET A 525 -5.02 13.34 2.91
C MET A 525 -3.49 13.43 2.79
N PRO A 526 -2.90 13.88 1.67
CA PRO A 526 -1.45 14.00 1.58
C PRO A 526 -0.87 14.98 2.61
N PHE A 527 -1.53 16.11 2.84
CA PHE A 527 -1.10 17.08 3.85
C PHE A 527 -1.17 16.49 5.26
N ALA A 528 -2.27 15.83 5.60
CA ALA A 528 -2.50 15.23 6.92
C ALA A 528 -1.51 14.09 7.20
N ILE A 529 -1.21 13.24 6.21
CA ILE A 529 -0.16 12.21 6.30
C ILE A 529 1.19 12.89 6.55
N GLY A 530 1.47 14.00 5.86
CA GLY A 530 2.68 14.78 6.07
C GLY A 530 2.79 15.33 7.49
N LEU A 531 1.73 15.83 8.05
CA LEU A 531 1.68 16.33 9.43
C LEU A 531 1.85 15.21 10.46
N TYR A 532 1.30 14.03 10.17
CA TYR A 532 1.38 12.85 11.02
C TYR A 532 2.76 12.17 10.99
N LEU A 533 3.38 12.08 9.82
CA LEU A 533 4.69 11.43 9.66
C LEU A 533 5.84 12.36 10.09
N PRO A 534 6.97 11.81 10.56
CA PRO A 534 8.17 12.58 10.80
C PRO A 534 8.62 13.37 9.56
N ILE A 535 9.15 14.58 9.76
CA ILE A 535 9.61 15.44 8.65
C ILE A 535 10.70 14.78 7.83
N TYR A 536 11.51 13.92 8.45
CA TYR A 536 12.63 13.23 7.81
C TYR A 536 12.17 12.36 6.63
N LEU A 537 11.09 11.60 6.78
CA LEU A 537 10.47 10.80 5.72
C LEU A 537 9.99 11.68 4.55
N ASN A 538 9.23 12.71 4.88
CA ASN A 538 8.57 13.55 3.87
C ASN A 538 9.55 14.44 3.10
N ALA A 539 10.67 14.82 3.71
CA ALA A 539 11.74 15.53 3.02
C ALA A 539 12.37 14.67 1.91
N THR A 540 12.65 13.41 2.18
CA THR A 540 13.18 12.47 1.16
C THR A 540 12.15 12.19 0.07
N ILE A 541 10.87 12.01 0.42
CA ILE A 541 9.77 11.89 -0.55
C ILE A 541 9.70 13.14 -1.44
N MET A 542 9.85 14.34 -0.86
CA MET A 542 9.86 15.60 -1.62
C MET A 542 11.02 15.65 -2.62
N ILE A 543 12.22 15.20 -2.24
CA ILE A 543 13.38 15.14 -3.14
C ILE A 543 13.07 14.26 -4.36
N GLY A 544 12.47 13.07 -4.16
CA GLY A 544 12.02 12.19 -5.24
C GLY A 544 11.00 12.87 -6.15
N GLY A 545 10.02 13.56 -5.54
CA GLY A 545 9.03 14.36 -6.27
C GLY A 545 9.63 15.48 -7.10
N VAL A 546 10.68 16.15 -6.60
CA VAL A 546 11.42 17.17 -7.35
C VAL A 546 12.11 16.57 -8.58
N VAL A 547 12.76 15.41 -8.44
CA VAL A 547 13.40 14.71 -9.58
C VAL A 547 12.35 14.39 -10.65
N ARG A 548 11.16 13.91 -10.28
CA ARG A 548 10.05 13.70 -11.22
C ARG A 548 9.59 15.01 -11.86
N GLY A 549 9.45 16.08 -11.07
CA GLY A 549 9.06 17.39 -11.56
C GLY A 549 10.05 18.00 -12.55
N LEU A 550 11.36 17.72 -12.41
CA LEU A 550 12.37 18.11 -13.38
C LEU A 550 12.18 17.41 -14.72
N LEU A 551 11.82 16.11 -14.72
CA LEU A 551 11.49 15.37 -15.94
C LEU A 551 10.24 15.94 -16.61
N ASP A 552 9.16 16.15 -15.85
CA ASP A 552 7.87 16.62 -16.38
C ASP A 552 7.98 18.04 -17.00
N ARG A 553 8.82 18.91 -16.42
CA ARG A 553 9.06 20.29 -16.89
C ARG A 553 10.08 20.42 -18.00
N ARG A 554 10.72 19.33 -18.41
CA ARG A 554 11.79 19.35 -19.43
C ARG A 554 11.22 19.81 -20.78
N LYS A 555 11.78 20.92 -21.31
CA LYS A 555 11.43 21.46 -22.62
C LYS A 555 12.31 20.84 -23.72
N GLY A 556 11.78 20.75 -24.94
CA GLY A 556 12.54 20.27 -26.12
C GLY A 556 12.67 18.76 -26.24
N VAL A 557 11.90 17.99 -25.48
CA VAL A 557 11.82 16.53 -25.57
C VAL A 557 10.38 16.16 -25.97
N ASP A 558 10.24 15.25 -26.94
CA ASP A 558 8.94 14.76 -27.39
C ASP A 558 8.22 13.95 -26.28
N GLU A 559 6.91 13.95 -26.29
CA GLU A 559 6.07 13.29 -25.29
C GLU A 559 6.33 11.77 -25.21
N LYS A 560 6.63 11.12 -26.34
CA LYS A 560 7.00 9.69 -26.38
C LYS A 560 8.27 9.40 -25.57
N THR A 561 9.30 10.23 -25.72
CA THR A 561 10.54 10.10 -24.98
C THR A 561 10.34 10.41 -23.50
N LYS A 562 9.55 11.43 -23.14
CA LYS A 562 9.21 11.72 -21.75
C LYS A 562 8.48 10.55 -21.08
N THR A 563 7.49 9.99 -21.76
CA THR A 563 6.74 8.83 -21.23
C THR A 563 7.67 7.64 -21.03
N ALA A 564 8.54 7.34 -21.97
CA ALA A 564 9.52 6.26 -21.84
C ALA A 564 10.50 6.49 -20.67
N GLN A 565 11.02 7.71 -20.53
CA GLN A 565 11.91 8.09 -19.41
C GLN A 565 11.18 8.02 -18.06
N SER A 566 9.92 8.44 -18.03
CA SER A 566 9.06 8.33 -16.85
C SER A 566 8.84 6.87 -16.45
N THR A 567 8.55 5.99 -17.40
CA THR A 567 8.39 4.56 -17.18
C THR A 567 9.68 3.91 -16.67
N ASP A 568 10.82 4.18 -17.30
CA ASP A 568 12.12 3.67 -16.86
C ASP A 568 12.46 4.13 -15.44
N GLY A 569 12.18 5.40 -15.10
CA GLY A 569 12.35 5.93 -13.74
C GLY A 569 11.43 5.26 -12.73
N THR A 570 10.18 5.03 -13.08
CA THR A 570 9.21 4.31 -12.24
C THR A 570 9.63 2.87 -11.99
N LEU A 571 10.11 2.16 -13.00
CA LEU A 571 10.63 0.80 -12.88
C LEU A 571 11.88 0.74 -11.98
N TYR A 572 12.78 1.71 -12.12
CA TYR A 572 13.95 1.83 -11.27
C TYR A 572 13.56 2.07 -9.81
N CYS A 573 12.62 2.98 -9.55
CA CYS A 573 12.09 3.28 -8.22
C CYS A 573 11.36 2.08 -7.61
N ALA A 574 10.57 1.35 -8.39
CA ALA A 574 9.92 0.12 -7.92
C ALA A 574 10.94 -0.96 -7.52
N GLY A 575 12.05 -1.07 -8.28
CA GLY A 575 13.19 -1.88 -7.89
C GLY A 575 13.81 -1.42 -6.56
N MET A 576 14.03 -0.12 -6.37
CA MET A 576 14.56 0.42 -5.11
C MET A 576 13.66 0.08 -3.91
N ILE A 577 12.35 0.22 -4.06
CA ILE A 577 11.37 -0.12 -3.02
C ILE A 577 11.45 -1.61 -2.66
N ALA A 578 11.47 -2.48 -3.66
CA ALA A 578 11.57 -3.92 -3.45
C ALA A 578 12.90 -4.31 -2.77
N GLY A 579 14.02 -3.76 -3.21
CA GLY A 579 15.34 -4.05 -2.66
C GLY A 579 15.49 -3.61 -1.21
N GLU A 580 15.06 -2.40 -0.89
CA GLU A 580 15.05 -1.90 0.50
C GLU A 580 14.12 -2.72 1.38
N GLY A 581 12.91 -3.02 0.92
CA GLY A 581 11.94 -3.84 1.65
C GLY A 581 12.46 -5.23 1.97
N LEU A 582 13.11 -5.89 1.00
CA LEU A 582 13.72 -7.21 1.19
C LEU A 582 14.81 -7.20 2.27
N VAL A 583 15.72 -6.23 2.21
CA VAL A 583 16.78 -6.09 3.22
C VAL A 583 16.18 -5.67 4.57
N GLY A 584 15.13 -4.82 4.58
CA GLY A 584 14.40 -4.49 5.80
C GLY A 584 13.86 -5.73 6.50
N ILE A 585 13.20 -6.63 5.77
CA ILE A 585 12.72 -7.91 6.32
C ILE A 585 13.88 -8.81 6.79
N LEU A 586 14.98 -8.88 6.03
CA LEU A 586 16.16 -9.63 6.43
C LEU A 586 16.75 -9.11 7.75
N LEU A 587 16.87 -7.78 7.89
CA LEU A 587 17.37 -7.14 9.11
C LEU A 587 16.40 -7.32 10.28
N ALA A 588 15.09 -7.34 10.03
CA ALA A 588 14.11 -7.68 11.06
C ALA A 588 14.30 -9.10 11.58
N VAL A 589 14.58 -10.06 10.69
CA VAL A 589 14.94 -11.43 11.10
C VAL A 589 16.20 -11.42 11.98
N PHE A 590 17.25 -10.72 11.55
CA PHE A 590 18.49 -10.61 12.34
C PHE A 590 18.24 -10.00 13.73
N ALA A 591 17.44 -8.92 13.81
CA ALA A 591 17.09 -8.27 15.05
C ALA A 591 16.38 -9.23 16.03
N VAL A 592 15.42 -10.02 15.55
CA VAL A 592 14.68 -10.99 16.38
C VAL A 592 15.59 -12.13 16.87
N PHE A 593 16.55 -12.58 16.04
CA PHE A 593 17.53 -13.58 16.46
C PHE A 593 18.73 -13.02 17.26
N GLY A 594 18.73 -11.71 17.56
CA GLY A 594 19.81 -11.05 18.29
C GLY A 594 21.13 -10.96 17.51
N ILE A 595 21.09 -11.12 16.17
CA ILE A 595 22.26 -11.00 15.30
C ILE A 595 22.51 -9.53 15.01
N SER A 596 23.58 -8.97 15.56
CA SER A 596 24.04 -7.60 15.29
C SER A 596 25.24 -7.61 14.36
N LEU A 597 25.13 -6.89 13.25
CA LEU A 597 26.23 -6.65 12.31
C LEU A 597 26.82 -5.24 12.46
N ASP A 598 26.52 -4.57 13.57
CA ASP A 598 26.88 -3.18 13.85
C ASP A 598 28.40 -2.96 13.82
N MET A 599 28.87 -2.18 12.88
CA MET A 599 30.27 -1.78 12.71
C MET A 599 30.50 -0.28 13.01
N SER A 600 29.51 0.42 13.57
CA SER A 600 29.58 1.88 13.85
C SER A 600 30.73 2.25 14.79
N GLY A 601 31.17 1.32 15.66
CA GLY A 601 32.33 1.49 16.53
C GLY A 601 33.68 1.45 15.81
N ILE A 602 33.73 0.93 14.55
CA ILE A 602 34.96 0.84 13.76
C ILE A 602 35.06 1.99 12.78
N VAL A 603 33.96 2.27 12.05
CA VAL A 603 33.88 3.33 11.04
C VAL A 603 32.52 3.99 11.11
N ASN A 604 32.49 5.31 11.20
CA ASN A 604 31.27 6.11 11.09
C ASN A 604 31.54 7.36 10.23
N PHE A 605 30.86 7.45 9.10
CA PHE A 605 31.03 8.56 8.16
C PHE A 605 30.20 9.81 8.54
N GLY A 606 29.39 9.73 9.59
CA GLY A 606 28.59 10.84 10.11
C GLY A 606 27.62 11.45 9.09
N ASN A 607 27.09 12.62 9.40
CA ASN A 607 26.08 13.31 8.57
C ASN A 607 26.59 13.63 7.14
N ILE A 608 27.89 13.88 6.98
CA ILE A 608 28.48 14.14 5.65
C ILE A 608 28.35 12.89 4.77
N GLY A 609 28.63 11.71 5.34
CA GLY A 609 28.45 10.43 4.64
C GLY A 609 26.99 10.21 4.21
N GLY A 610 26.02 10.52 5.08
CA GLY A 610 24.59 10.45 4.74
C GLY A 610 24.20 11.37 3.58
N VAL A 611 24.69 12.62 3.58
CA VAL A 611 24.44 13.57 2.48
C VAL A 611 25.07 13.08 1.16
N VAL A 612 26.31 12.59 1.20
CA VAL A 612 26.98 12.03 0.01
C VAL A 612 26.19 10.85 -0.54
N LEU A 613 25.72 9.97 0.34
CA LEU A 613 24.93 8.82 -0.05
C LEU A 613 23.62 9.23 -0.74
N MET A 614 22.91 10.23 -0.18
CA MET A 614 21.71 10.79 -0.80
C MET A 614 22.00 11.36 -2.19
N ILE A 615 23.10 12.08 -2.37
CA ILE A 615 23.50 12.61 -3.68
C ILE A 615 23.73 11.47 -4.67
N ILE A 616 24.39 10.39 -4.26
CA ILE A 616 24.62 9.21 -5.12
C ILE A 616 23.28 8.61 -5.55
N MET A 617 22.33 8.49 -4.65
CA MET A 617 20.98 7.97 -4.96
C MET A 617 20.25 8.87 -5.96
N ILE A 618 20.26 10.19 -5.73
CA ILE A 618 19.66 11.17 -6.65
C ILE A 618 20.31 11.08 -8.05
N LEU A 619 21.63 11.03 -8.12
CA LEU A 619 22.36 10.91 -9.39
C LEU A 619 22.03 9.60 -10.11
N SER A 620 21.90 8.49 -9.37
CA SER A 620 21.49 7.21 -9.94
C SER A 620 20.08 7.27 -10.51
N LEU A 621 19.12 7.88 -9.79
CA LEU A 621 17.75 8.08 -10.27
C LEU A 621 17.72 8.98 -11.52
N LEU A 622 18.47 10.07 -11.53
CA LEU A 622 18.60 10.95 -12.71
C LEU A 622 19.17 10.19 -13.92
N LYS A 623 20.16 9.30 -13.70
CA LYS A 623 20.74 8.47 -14.75
C LYS A 623 19.71 7.56 -15.39
N PHE A 624 18.87 6.89 -14.61
CA PHE A 624 17.90 5.94 -15.13
C PHE A 624 16.62 6.62 -15.64
N SER A 625 16.25 7.81 -15.14
CA SER A 625 15.05 8.53 -15.54
C SER A 625 15.31 9.58 -16.64
N ILE A 626 16.29 10.48 -16.46
CA ILE A 626 16.45 11.67 -17.32
C ILE A 626 17.60 11.51 -18.34
N TRP A 627 18.74 10.92 -17.91
CA TRP A 627 19.95 10.89 -18.72
C TRP A 627 20.10 9.66 -19.60
N ARG A 628 19.22 8.67 -19.45
CA ARG A 628 19.27 7.46 -20.27
C ARG A 628 18.92 7.82 -21.72
N LYS A 629 19.91 7.80 -22.60
CA LYS A 629 19.68 7.86 -24.05
C LYS A 629 19.21 6.47 -24.50
N LYS A 630 18.03 6.35 -25.14
CA LYS A 630 17.72 5.14 -25.88
C LYS A 630 18.84 4.91 -26.90
N LYS A 631 19.47 3.73 -26.89
CA LYS A 631 20.16 3.25 -28.08
C LYS A 631 19.09 3.10 -29.16
N ALA A 632 19.24 3.87 -30.23
CA ALA A 632 18.40 3.82 -31.41
C ALA A 632 18.38 2.41 -32.00
#